data_8943375ae2c680d6c7beeb53842174a3
#
_entry.id   8943375ae2c680d6c7beeb53842174a3
#
_cell.length_a   1.000
_cell.length_b   1.000
_cell.length_c   1.000
_cell.angle_alpha   90.00
_cell.angle_beta   90.00
_cell.angle_gamma   90.00
#
_symmetry.space_group_name_H-M   'P 1'
#
loop_
_entity.id
_entity.type
_entity.pdbx_description
1 polymer ?
#
loop_
_entity_poly.entity_id
_entity_poly.type
_entity_poly.pdbx_seq_one_letter_code
_entity_poly.pdbx_strand_id
1 'polypeptide(L)'
;MPLLEETTLPQEHPPTLPVVIIGNGPSGICLSYLLSGYKPYLDTGTVHPNPVLYRKLQETKHLPITEQDLEYLSEGLEGRSGNPVAVLFDTLLHPNADFGYEFPPVLQWRREKQQHIPHLVLGRARPGGAWHAMEGSMLTISLGIWMELPGINYRDLINGKRRSVTNDRATPEEILSYYRNYVKLMGLKKHFVDNTYVTSVQKLSRGHEGEGLETGPEGGGDGGGGEGEKGGYEGRGGESVDSGGGSSLWEVRGYQQVEGDTHVPFCLFAENVVLATGASDSPARLGVEGEELPFVFHSISDLGLAVSQQRLGPDSDPVLIVGAGLSAADAVLCACSSSIPVLHVFRKHTDDQDLIFKQLPKTVYPEYHKVFDMMRSQTHSTPHSTPHRTPHSTPSTTGSAQGPQPPSLASSVCAKMCSKPLHAPTNMVPSGDSSLFPDYTSFPEHCVVSFQPDMKCIIQGNNSLKAFKVSMVLALIGTHPNLFFLKGQGQYLGLDPTKPISCKQNPIDIQPYTFECTKEPGLFAMGPLVGDNFVRFLKGGALGIASCLLKRQKKTEKLIVNGGGGSFI
;
A
#
# COMPACT_ATOMS: atom_id res chain seq x y z
N MET A 1 -24.26 2.56 13.05
CA MET A 1 -23.46 1.58 12.28
C MET A 1 -24.33 0.35 12.13
N PRO A 2 -24.46 -0.25 10.94
CA PRO A 2 -25.10 -1.55 10.87
C PRO A 2 -24.17 -2.55 11.56
N LEU A 3 -24.66 -3.20 12.60
CA LEU A 3 -24.05 -4.41 13.14
C LEU A 3 -24.21 -5.48 12.06
N LEU A 4 -23.15 -6.25 11.81
CA LEU A 4 -23.25 -7.51 11.11
C LEU A 4 -23.79 -8.50 12.14
N GLU A 5 -25.10 -8.48 12.39
CA GLU A 5 -25.73 -9.45 13.27
C GLU A 5 -25.48 -10.85 12.69
N GLU A 6 -25.10 -11.80 13.57
CA GLU A 6 -25.33 -13.20 13.27
C GLU A 6 -26.81 -13.33 13.00
N THR A 7 -27.19 -13.37 11.74
CA THR A 7 -28.48 -13.90 11.40
C THR A 7 -28.47 -15.32 11.89
N THR A 8 -29.14 -15.57 13.02
CA THR A 8 -29.59 -16.89 13.44
C THR A 8 -30.30 -17.47 12.23
N LEU A 9 -29.61 -18.34 11.52
CA LEU A 9 -30.03 -18.92 10.27
C LEU A 9 -31.33 -19.72 10.49
N PRO A 10 -32.44 -19.33 9.87
CA PRO A 10 -33.42 -20.34 9.45
C PRO A 10 -32.73 -21.17 8.36
N GLN A 11 -33.02 -22.43 8.27
CA GLN A 11 -32.39 -23.46 7.46
C GLN A 11 -32.37 -23.26 5.93
N GLU A 12 -32.57 -22.07 5.43
CA GLU A 12 -32.51 -21.73 4.01
C GLU A 12 -31.34 -20.77 3.77
N HIS A 13 -30.50 -21.13 2.84
CA HIS A 13 -29.21 -20.51 2.45
C HIS A 13 -29.08 -19.00 2.75
N PRO A 14 -28.02 -18.58 3.46
CA PRO A 14 -27.81 -17.16 3.76
C PRO A 14 -27.73 -16.32 2.47
N PRO A 15 -28.19 -15.07 2.47
CA PRO A 15 -28.15 -14.21 1.30
C PRO A 15 -26.69 -14.03 0.84
N THR A 16 -26.40 -14.50 -0.36
CA THR A 16 -25.08 -14.36 -0.96
C THR A 16 -24.90 -12.95 -1.50
N LEU A 17 -23.82 -12.30 -1.11
CA LEU A 17 -23.44 -10.99 -1.63
C LEU A 17 -22.73 -11.16 -2.98
N PRO A 18 -23.02 -10.32 -3.99
CA PRO A 18 -22.24 -10.35 -5.23
C PRO A 18 -20.76 -10.06 -5.00
N VAL A 19 -20.41 -9.14 -4.08
CA VAL A 19 -19.02 -8.73 -3.83
C VAL A 19 -18.80 -8.39 -2.35
N VAL A 20 -17.71 -8.94 -1.79
CA VAL A 20 -17.13 -8.48 -0.51
C VAL A 20 -15.72 -7.94 -0.76
N ILE A 21 -15.47 -6.69 -0.37
CA ILE A 21 -14.17 -6.01 -0.48
C ILE A 21 -13.52 -5.98 0.90
N ILE A 22 -12.33 -6.56 1.01
CA ILE A 22 -11.54 -6.56 2.25
C ILE A 22 -10.48 -5.47 2.17
N GLY A 23 -10.69 -4.39 2.94
CA GLY A 23 -9.85 -3.21 2.95
C GLY A 23 -10.59 -1.95 2.50
N ASN A 24 -10.64 -0.94 3.38
CA ASN A 24 -11.32 0.34 3.16
C ASN A 24 -10.34 1.52 2.93
N GLY A 25 -9.15 1.22 2.43
CA GLY A 25 -8.20 2.19 1.91
C GLY A 25 -8.64 2.76 0.55
N PRO A 26 -7.82 3.62 -0.08
CA PRO A 26 -8.15 4.24 -1.37
C PRO A 26 -8.53 3.24 -2.47
N SER A 27 -7.94 2.04 -2.46
CA SER A 27 -8.30 0.94 -3.37
C SER A 27 -9.76 0.54 -3.22
N GLY A 28 -10.16 0.13 -2.01
CA GLY A 28 -11.54 -0.31 -1.73
C GLY A 28 -12.56 0.83 -1.90
N ILE A 29 -12.20 2.07 -1.56
CA ILE A 29 -13.05 3.25 -1.77
C ILE A 29 -13.29 3.48 -3.26
N CYS A 30 -12.24 3.43 -4.09
CA CYS A 30 -12.36 3.62 -5.54
C CYS A 30 -13.21 2.52 -6.19
N LEU A 31 -13.02 1.26 -5.79
CA LEU A 31 -13.84 0.16 -6.29
C LEU A 31 -15.31 0.32 -5.87
N SER A 32 -15.58 0.63 -4.60
CA SER A 32 -16.94 0.89 -4.11
C SER A 32 -17.64 2.01 -4.88
N TYR A 33 -16.91 3.05 -5.28
CA TYR A 33 -17.43 4.12 -6.13
C TYR A 33 -17.92 3.59 -7.49
N LEU A 34 -17.10 2.80 -8.19
CA LEU A 34 -17.48 2.22 -9.48
C LEU A 34 -18.63 1.22 -9.36
N LEU A 35 -18.60 0.34 -8.35
CA LEU A 35 -19.68 -0.63 -8.10
C LEU A 35 -20.98 0.04 -7.65
N SER A 36 -20.94 1.27 -7.14
CA SER A 36 -22.13 2.08 -6.81
C SER A 36 -22.80 2.73 -8.03
N GLY A 37 -22.35 2.37 -9.25
CA GLY A 37 -22.92 2.81 -10.52
C GLY A 37 -22.35 4.11 -11.06
N TYR A 38 -21.22 4.59 -10.54
CA TYR A 38 -20.50 5.69 -11.15
C TYR A 38 -19.68 5.21 -12.34
N LYS A 39 -19.95 5.73 -13.52
CA LYS A 39 -19.38 5.29 -14.79
C LYS A 39 -18.52 6.37 -15.43
N PRO A 40 -17.29 6.04 -15.87
CA PRO A 40 -16.46 6.95 -16.66
C PRO A 40 -16.83 6.89 -18.14
N TYR A 41 -17.25 8.00 -18.70
CA TYR A 41 -17.47 8.19 -20.13
C TYR A 41 -16.40 9.10 -20.71
N LEU A 42 -16.10 8.96 -21.99
CA LEU A 42 -15.29 9.93 -22.69
C LEU A 42 -15.96 11.30 -22.66
N ASP A 43 -15.24 12.31 -22.20
CA ASP A 43 -15.69 13.71 -22.35
C ASP A 43 -15.45 14.15 -23.79
N THR A 44 -16.53 14.38 -24.53
CA THR A 44 -16.48 14.76 -25.95
C THR A 44 -15.96 16.18 -26.18
N GLY A 45 -15.90 17.00 -25.14
CA GLY A 45 -15.32 18.36 -25.17
C GLY A 45 -13.80 18.39 -25.03
N THR A 46 -13.17 17.26 -24.64
CA THR A 46 -11.75 17.18 -24.35
C THR A 46 -11.06 16.19 -25.31
N VAL A 47 -9.90 16.59 -25.83
CA VAL A 47 -9.09 15.76 -26.72
C VAL A 47 -7.92 15.14 -25.93
N HIS A 48 -7.76 13.82 -26.00
CA HIS A 48 -6.64 13.16 -25.39
C HIS A 48 -5.34 13.44 -26.18
N PRO A 49 -4.22 13.82 -25.55
CA PRO A 49 -2.97 14.18 -26.24
C PRO A 49 -2.33 12.99 -26.99
N ASN A 50 -2.59 11.74 -26.60
CA ASN A 50 -2.21 10.56 -27.39
C ASN A 50 -3.25 10.31 -28.50
N PRO A 51 -2.91 10.54 -29.80
CA PRO A 51 -3.87 10.48 -30.89
C PRO A 51 -4.34 9.04 -31.19
N VAL A 52 -3.52 8.02 -30.89
CA VAL A 52 -3.89 6.62 -31.09
C VAL A 52 -4.95 6.21 -30.08
N LEU A 53 -4.73 6.50 -28.79
CA LEU A 53 -5.71 6.23 -27.75
C LEU A 53 -7.00 7.03 -27.99
N TYR A 54 -6.89 8.31 -28.37
CA TYR A 54 -8.06 9.13 -28.63
C TYR A 54 -8.94 8.55 -29.76
N ARG A 55 -8.32 8.07 -30.85
CA ARG A 55 -9.05 7.40 -31.93
C ARG A 55 -9.78 6.15 -31.44
N LYS A 56 -9.10 5.27 -30.69
CA LYS A 56 -9.70 4.06 -30.09
C LYS A 56 -10.92 4.43 -29.20
N LEU A 57 -10.79 5.46 -28.39
CA LEU A 57 -11.88 5.95 -27.51
C LEU A 57 -13.08 6.49 -28.30
N GLN A 58 -12.86 7.11 -29.48
CA GLN A 58 -13.94 7.63 -30.32
C GLN A 58 -14.77 6.54 -30.99
N GLU A 59 -14.21 5.35 -31.23
CA GLU A 59 -14.91 4.21 -31.85
C GLU A 59 -16.11 3.75 -31.01
N THR A 60 -15.98 3.79 -29.69
CA THR A 60 -17.01 3.35 -28.74
C THR A 60 -17.38 4.42 -27.71
N LYS A 61 -17.32 5.71 -28.08
CA LYS A 61 -17.54 6.86 -27.19
C LYS A 61 -18.90 6.90 -26.48
N HIS A 62 -19.89 6.15 -27.00
CA HIS A 62 -21.21 6.02 -26.41
C HIS A 62 -21.25 5.05 -25.22
N LEU A 63 -20.22 4.21 -25.05
CA LEU A 63 -20.08 3.27 -23.94
C LEU A 63 -19.18 3.84 -22.84
N PRO A 64 -19.48 3.56 -21.56
CA PRO A 64 -18.55 3.86 -20.49
C PRO A 64 -17.28 3.04 -20.63
N ILE A 65 -16.15 3.55 -20.15
CA ILE A 65 -14.85 2.85 -20.24
C ILE A 65 -14.90 1.46 -19.58
N THR A 66 -15.70 1.28 -18.52
CA THR A 66 -15.92 -0.03 -17.86
C THR A 66 -16.56 -1.09 -18.78
N GLU A 67 -17.18 -0.69 -19.89
CA GLU A 67 -17.84 -1.61 -20.83
C GLU A 67 -17.06 -1.79 -22.14
N GLN A 68 -16.03 -0.95 -22.33
CA GLN A 68 -15.15 -1.04 -23.51
C GLN A 68 -14.14 -2.18 -23.34
N ASP A 69 -13.40 -2.48 -24.39
CA ASP A 69 -12.31 -3.44 -24.37
C ASP A 69 -11.05 -2.79 -23.77
N LEU A 70 -10.76 -3.12 -22.50
CA LEU A 70 -9.63 -2.54 -21.78
C LEU A 70 -8.28 -3.03 -22.33
N GLU A 71 -8.21 -4.22 -22.90
CA GLU A 71 -7.01 -4.76 -23.56
C GLU A 71 -6.69 -3.92 -24.80
N TYR A 72 -7.66 -3.76 -25.69
CA TYR A 72 -7.52 -2.92 -26.88
C TYR A 72 -7.15 -1.47 -26.55
N LEU A 73 -7.78 -0.87 -25.53
CA LEU A 73 -7.47 0.49 -25.13
C LEU A 73 -6.07 0.64 -24.53
N SER A 74 -5.59 -0.38 -23.81
CA SER A 74 -4.27 -0.36 -23.14
C SER A 74 -3.10 -0.62 -24.08
N GLU A 75 -3.36 -1.18 -25.25
CA GLU A 75 -2.32 -1.57 -26.20
C GLU A 75 -1.45 -0.39 -26.65
N GLY A 76 -0.13 -0.54 -26.50
CA GLY A 76 0.86 0.48 -26.87
C GLY A 76 0.98 1.65 -25.90
N LEU A 77 0.35 1.57 -24.71
CA LEU A 77 0.53 2.55 -23.65
C LEU A 77 1.73 2.17 -22.76
N GLU A 78 2.55 3.15 -22.47
CA GLU A 78 3.67 3.04 -21.54
C GLU A 78 3.45 3.94 -20.32
N GLY A 79 3.88 3.49 -19.14
CA GLY A 79 3.73 4.24 -17.88
C GLY A 79 4.53 3.62 -16.74
N ARG A 80 4.34 4.13 -15.54
CA ARG A 80 5.10 3.72 -14.34
C ARG A 80 4.50 2.52 -13.60
N SER A 81 3.35 2.01 -14.01
CA SER A 81 2.78 0.77 -13.48
C SER A 81 3.09 -0.38 -14.42
N GLY A 82 3.27 -1.59 -13.85
CA GLY A 82 3.36 -2.83 -14.60
C GLY A 82 2.00 -3.35 -15.07
N ASN A 83 0.89 -2.78 -14.58
CA ASN A 83 -0.47 -3.21 -14.91
C ASN A 83 -1.04 -2.34 -16.04
N PRO A 84 -1.41 -2.91 -17.21
CA PRO A 84 -1.85 -2.13 -18.38
C PRO A 84 -3.08 -1.26 -18.09
N VAL A 85 -4.07 -1.77 -17.37
CA VAL A 85 -5.28 -1.02 -17.01
C VAL A 85 -4.97 0.13 -16.04
N ALA A 86 -3.96 0.00 -15.19
CA ALA A 86 -3.51 1.10 -14.34
C ALA A 86 -2.88 2.22 -15.15
N VAL A 87 -2.07 1.88 -16.16
CA VAL A 87 -1.52 2.85 -17.11
C VAL A 87 -2.62 3.51 -17.93
N LEU A 88 -3.57 2.73 -18.44
CA LEU A 88 -4.74 3.26 -19.19
C LEU A 88 -5.51 4.25 -18.33
N PHE A 89 -5.93 3.86 -17.11
CA PHE A 89 -6.77 4.72 -16.30
C PHE A 89 -6.04 5.97 -15.82
N ASP A 90 -4.74 5.84 -15.54
CA ASP A 90 -3.91 6.99 -15.21
C ASP A 90 -3.82 8.00 -16.35
N THR A 91 -3.56 7.57 -17.58
CA THR A 91 -3.47 8.49 -18.73
C THR A 91 -4.82 9.13 -19.09
N LEU A 92 -5.96 8.48 -18.77
CA LEU A 92 -7.28 9.08 -18.93
C LEU A 92 -7.60 10.13 -17.86
N LEU A 93 -7.11 9.93 -16.63
CA LEU A 93 -7.30 10.86 -15.51
C LEU A 93 -6.26 11.98 -15.49
N HIS A 94 -5.04 11.70 -15.91
CA HIS A 94 -3.89 12.60 -15.81
C HIS A 94 -3.04 12.53 -17.10
N PRO A 95 -3.58 12.98 -18.25
CA PRO A 95 -2.89 12.87 -19.53
C PRO A 95 -1.52 13.56 -19.50
N ASN A 96 -0.48 12.85 -19.95
CA ASN A 96 0.91 13.33 -20.02
C ASN A 96 1.52 13.85 -18.70
N ALA A 97 0.96 13.49 -17.56
CA ALA A 97 1.44 13.97 -16.27
C ALA A 97 2.89 13.56 -15.95
N ASP A 98 3.36 12.42 -16.48
CA ASP A 98 4.75 11.97 -16.32
C ASP A 98 5.76 12.86 -17.06
N PHE A 99 5.30 13.66 -18.01
CA PHE A 99 6.09 14.67 -18.72
C PHE A 99 5.97 16.07 -18.09
N GLY A 100 5.31 16.19 -16.93
CA GLY A 100 5.13 17.45 -16.22
C GLY A 100 3.99 18.34 -16.73
N TYR A 101 3.09 17.80 -17.56
CA TYR A 101 1.91 18.52 -18.04
C TYR A 101 0.71 18.33 -17.10
N GLU A 102 -0.08 19.37 -16.90
CA GLU A 102 -1.35 19.33 -16.16
C GLU A 102 -2.52 19.49 -17.15
N PHE A 103 -2.77 18.43 -17.94
CA PHE A 103 -3.98 18.40 -18.78
C PHE A 103 -5.20 17.99 -17.96
N PRO A 104 -6.40 18.49 -18.29
CA PRO A 104 -7.62 18.04 -17.64
C PRO A 104 -7.90 16.56 -17.94
N PRO A 105 -8.59 15.85 -17.04
CA PRO A 105 -9.07 14.50 -17.30
C PRO A 105 -9.95 14.47 -18.56
N VAL A 106 -9.83 13.39 -19.34
CA VAL A 106 -10.69 13.20 -20.52
C VAL A 106 -11.96 12.41 -20.21
N LEU A 107 -12.31 12.30 -18.95
CA LEU A 107 -13.43 11.50 -18.45
C LEU A 107 -14.54 12.38 -17.86
N GLN A 108 -15.78 12.07 -18.22
CA GLN A 108 -16.99 12.57 -17.62
C GLN A 108 -17.64 11.47 -16.78
N TRP A 109 -17.97 11.77 -15.52
CA TRP A 109 -18.59 10.82 -14.60
C TRP A 109 -20.12 10.93 -14.64
N ARG A 110 -20.80 9.78 -14.80
CA ARG A 110 -22.25 9.68 -14.73
C ARG A 110 -22.66 8.61 -13.74
N ARG A 111 -23.72 8.84 -12.99
CA ARG A 111 -24.23 7.85 -12.02
C ARG A 111 -25.43 7.11 -12.60
N GLU A 112 -25.26 5.83 -12.83
CA GLU A 112 -26.28 4.90 -13.35
C GLU A 112 -26.73 3.95 -12.25
N LYS A 113 -27.74 4.34 -11.48
CA LYS A 113 -28.21 3.59 -10.30
C LYS A 113 -28.64 2.15 -10.62
N GLN A 114 -29.11 1.90 -11.82
CA GLN A 114 -29.57 0.58 -12.28
C GLN A 114 -28.42 -0.41 -12.49
N GLN A 115 -27.22 0.07 -12.67
CA GLN A 115 -26.00 -0.75 -12.85
C GLN A 115 -25.15 -0.84 -11.57
N HIS A 116 -25.81 -0.70 -10.44
CA HIS A 116 -25.18 -0.88 -9.14
C HIS A 116 -24.99 -2.37 -8.86
N ILE A 117 -23.79 -2.76 -8.44
CA ILE A 117 -23.48 -4.09 -7.92
C ILE A 117 -23.51 -4.04 -6.39
N PRO A 118 -24.39 -4.80 -5.72
CA PRO A 118 -24.41 -4.88 -4.26
C PRO A 118 -23.06 -5.37 -3.72
N HIS A 119 -22.52 -4.63 -2.73
CA HIS A 119 -21.22 -4.95 -2.15
C HIS A 119 -21.10 -4.43 -0.72
N LEU A 120 -20.17 -5.03 0.05
CA LEU A 120 -19.72 -4.55 1.34
C LEU A 120 -18.21 -4.29 1.31
N VAL A 121 -17.78 -3.26 2.03
CA VAL A 121 -16.37 -2.91 2.24
C VAL A 121 -16.06 -3.07 3.71
N LEU A 122 -15.22 -4.03 4.05
CA LEU A 122 -14.82 -4.35 5.41
C LEU A 122 -13.50 -3.65 5.75
N GLY A 123 -13.46 -2.90 6.85
CA GLY A 123 -12.27 -2.16 7.26
C GLY A 123 -12.01 -2.21 8.76
N ARG A 124 -10.75 -2.37 9.16
CA ARG A 124 -10.33 -2.38 10.58
C ARG A 124 -10.54 -1.04 11.29
N ALA A 125 -10.56 0.05 10.53
CA ALA A 125 -10.79 1.40 11.02
C ALA A 125 -11.81 2.11 10.11
N ARG A 126 -12.03 3.40 10.32
CA ARG A 126 -12.81 4.25 9.41
C ARG A 126 -12.16 4.31 8.02
N PRO A 127 -12.89 4.70 6.95
CA PRO A 127 -12.32 4.82 5.60
C PRO A 127 -11.01 5.63 5.57
N GLY A 128 -10.00 5.07 4.88
CA GLY A 128 -8.66 5.65 4.78
C GLY A 128 -7.53 4.63 4.86
N GLY A 129 -7.79 3.42 5.37
CA GLY A 129 -6.82 2.32 5.41
C GLY A 129 -5.54 2.68 6.18
N ALA A 130 -4.37 2.39 5.60
CA ALA A 130 -3.05 2.58 6.23
C ALA A 130 -2.74 4.04 6.65
N TRP A 131 -3.45 5.03 6.12
CA TRP A 131 -3.26 6.43 6.50
C TRP A 131 -3.57 6.71 7.98
N HIS A 132 -4.39 5.86 8.62
CA HIS A 132 -4.66 5.94 10.06
C HIS A 132 -3.46 5.60 10.94
N ALA A 133 -2.52 4.79 10.44
CA ALA A 133 -1.32 4.37 11.15
C ALA A 133 -0.10 5.25 10.85
N MET A 134 -0.23 6.25 9.94
CA MET A 134 0.88 7.15 9.61
C MET A 134 0.97 8.30 10.59
N GLU A 135 2.19 8.69 10.92
CA GLU A 135 2.47 9.80 11.85
C GLU A 135 1.95 11.13 11.29
N GLY A 136 1.20 11.89 12.13
CA GLY A 136 0.48 13.09 11.70
C GLY A 136 1.34 14.26 11.21
N SER A 137 2.62 14.29 11.59
CA SER A 137 3.59 15.32 11.18
C SER A 137 4.27 15.04 9.83
N MET A 138 4.18 13.79 9.33
CA MET A 138 4.80 13.40 8.06
C MET A 138 4.12 14.07 6.87
N LEU A 139 4.87 14.25 5.79
CA LEU A 139 4.33 14.69 4.51
C LEU A 139 4.34 13.52 3.52
N THR A 140 3.30 13.44 2.69
CA THR A 140 3.23 12.44 1.62
C THR A 140 4.41 12.57 0.65
N ILE A 141 4.87 11.46 0.10
CA ILE A 141 5.84 11.47 -0.99
C ILE A 141 5.19 11.99 -2.28
N SER A 142 3.97 11.53 -2.57
CA SER A 142 3.19 12.05 -3.69
C SER A 142 2.57 13.39 -3.33
N LEU A 143 2.37 14.25 -4.32
CA LEU A 143 1.58 15.46 -4.16
C LEU A 143 0.14 15.11 -3.77
N GLY A 144 -0.56 16.01 -3.08
CA GLY A 144 -1.93 15.81 -2.66
C GLY A 144 -2.89 15.48 -3.81
N ILE A 145 -2.70 16.10 -4.98
CA ILE A 145 -3.48 15.81 -6.19
C ILE A 145 -3.35 14.35 -6.66
N TRP A 146 -2.23 13.67 -6.38
CA TRP A 146 -2.05 12.26 -6.72
C TRP A 146 -2.78 11.31 -5.76
N MET A 147 -3.30 11.84 -4.65
CA MET A 147 -4.09 11.10 -3.67
C MET A 147 -5.58 11.14 -3.97
N GLU A 148 -6.01 11.93 -4.96
CA GLU A 148 -7.43 12.09 -5.28
C GLU A 148 -8.04 10.85 -5.93
N LEU A 149 -9.32 10.66 -5.63
CA LEU A 149 -10.18 9.63 -6.21
C LEU A 149 -11.10 10.25 -7.25
N PRO A 150 -11.63 9.43 -8.20
CA PRO A 150 -12.46 9.92 -9.29
C PRO A 150 -13.68 10.72 -8.83
N GLY A 151 -13.96 11.83 -9.49
CA GLY A 151 -15.19 12.60 -9.32
C GLY A 151 -15.14 13.74 -8.30
N ILE A 152 -14.14 13.83 -7.44
CA ILE A 152 -13.94 14.97 -6.53
C ILE A 152 -12.44 15.30 -6.45
N ASN A 153 -12.09 16.54 -6.77
CA ASN A 153 -10.71 16.98 -6.66
C ASN A 153 -10.28 17.08 -5.19
N TYR A 154 -9.03 16.73 -4.94
CA TYR A 154 -8.43 16.84 -3.61
C TYR A 154 -8.49 18.26 -3.05
N ARG A 155 -8.19 19.25 -3.89
CA ARG A 155 -8.15 20.67 -3.52
C ARG A 155 -9.53 21.22 -3.11
N ASP A 156 -10.62 20.67 -3.65
CA ASP A 156 -11.98 21.14 -3.35
C ASP A 156 -12.45 20.74 -1.93
N LEU A 157 -11.90 19.64 -1.39
CA LEU A 157 -12.27 19.14 -0.07
C LEU A 157 -11.36 19.60 1.06
N ILE A 158 -10.18 20.11 0.75
CA ILE A 158 -9.22 20.57 1.76
C ILE A 158 -9.32 22.08 1.88
N ASN A 159 -10.17 22.54 2.81
CA ASN A 159 -10.42 23.95 3.03
C ASN A 159 -9.17 24.74 3.44
N GLY A 160 -8.80 25.74 2.64
CA GLY A 160 -8.27 27.01 3.14
C GLY A 160 -6.76 27.14 3.33
N LYS A 161 -5.94 26.12 3.14
CA LYS A 161 -4.47 26.30 3.17
C LYS A 161 -3.91 26.32 1.75
N ARG A 162 -3.81 27.52 1.16
CA ARG A 162 -3.04 27.73 -0.06
C ARG A 162 -1.56 27.44 0.26
N ARG A 163 -1.14 26.21 0.02
CA ARG A 163 0.27 25.87 -0.07
C ARG A 163 0.79 26.34 -1.43
N SER A 164 2.07 26.65 -1.49
CA SER A 164 2.74 27.00 -2.75
C SER A 164 2.48 25.90 -3.79
N VAL A 165 2.15 26.29 -5.02
CA VAL A 165 1.87 25.39 -6.16
C VAL A 165 3.00 24.38 -6.40
N THR A 166 4.22 24.68 -5.94
CA THR A 166 5.42 23.88 -6.15
C THR A 166 5.66 22.79 -5.10
N ASN A 167 4.92 22.78 -3.97
CA ASN A 167 5.12 21.78 -2.90
C ASN A 167 3.79 21.44 -2.19
N ASP A 168 2.85 20.90 -2.95
CA ASP A 168 1.51 20.53 -2.48
C ASP A 168 1.48 19.10 -1.88
N ARG A 169 2.46 18.79 -1.03
CA ARG A 169 2.50 17.53 -0.28
C ARG A 169 1.52 17.60 0.88
N ALA A 170 0.76 16.53 1.07
CA ALA A 170 -0.30 16.46 2.08
C ALA A 170 0.19 15.87 3.39
N THR A 171 -0.51 16.15 4.50
CA THR A 171 -0.37 15.40 5.74
C THR A 171 -1.31 14.18 5.73
N PRO A 172 -1.02 13.13 6.53
CA PRO A 172 -1.93 11.99 6.69
C PRO A 172 -3.34 12.40 7.12
N GLU A 173 -3.46 13.41 8.00
CA GLU A 173 -4.75 13.92 8.45
C GLU A 173 -5.56 14.58 7.32
N GLU A 174 -4.92 15.34 6.44
CA GLU A 174 -5.55 15.92 5.26
C GLU A 174 -6.06 14.82 4.32
N ILE A 175 -5.26 13.76 4.10
CA ILE A 175 -5.66 12.61 3.29
C ILE A 175 -6.82 11.85 3.91
N LEU A 176 -6.79 11.58 5.22
CA LEU A 176 -7.89 10.95 5.94
C LEU A 176 -9.17 11.79 5.88
N SER A 177 -9.06 13.10 6.04
CA SER A 177 -10.19 14.02 5.91
C SER A 177 -10.78 13.96 4.51
N TYR A 178 -9.94 13.96 3.47
CA TYR A 178 -10.37 13.81 2.09
C TYR A 178 -11.14 12.49 1.86
N TYR A 179 -10.60 11.33 2.26
CA TYR A 179 -11.26 10.05 2.04
C TYR A 179 -12.57 9.90 2.82
N ARG A 180 -12.63 10.36 4.06
CA ARG A 180 -13.88 10.36 4.85
C ARG A 180 -14.97 11.23 4.21
N ASN A 181 -14.60 12.43 3.77
CA ASN A 181 -15.52 13.32 3.09
C ASN A 181 -15.93 12.77 1.73
N TYR A 182 -15.02 12.16 0.99
CA TYR A 182 -15.31 11.49 -0.29
C TYR A 182 -16.38 10.39 -0.11
N VAL A 183 -16.19 9.48 0.82
CA VAL A 183 -17.18 8.41 1.12
C VAL A 183 -18.55 8.97 1.47
N LYS A 184 -18.59 10.08 2.25
CA LYS A 184 -19.83 10.75 2.63
C LYS A 184 -20.51 11.42 1.43
N LEU A 185 -19.79 12.23 0.67
CA LEU A 185 -20.33 13.02 -0.44
C LEU A 185 -20.79 12.16 -1.62
N MET A 186 -20.07 11.06 -1.91
CA MET A 186 -20.45 10.10 -2.94
C MET A 186 -21.55 9.12 -2.49
N GLY A 187 -22.04 9.24 -1.24
CA GLY A 187 -23.13 8.41 -0.73
C GLY A 187 -22.75 6.93 -0.57
N LEU A 188 -21.45 6.65 -0.34
CA LEU A 188 -20.92 5.28 -0.25
C LEU A 188 -21.03 4.70 1.17
N LYS A 189 -21.27 5.52 2.19
CA LYS A 189 -21.22 5.14 3.62
C LYS A 189 -22.00 3.86 3.95
N LYS A 190 -23.10 3.61 3.26
CA LYS A 190 -23.95 2.43 3.45
C LYS A 190 -23.28 1.09 3.11
N HIS A 191 -22.20 1.13 2.33
CA HIS A 191 -21.44 -0.05 1.94
C HIS A 191 -20.25 -0.34 2.87
N PHE A 192 -19.88 0.61 3.75
CA PHE A 192 -18.70 0.52 4.60
C PHE A 192 -19.05 0.02 6.00
N VAL A 193 -18.36 -1.03 6.43
CA VAL A 193 -18.44 -1.59 7.78
C VAL A 193 -17.08 -1.41 8.43
N ASP A 194 -17.02 -0.48 9.37
CA ASP A 194 -15.80 -0.13 10.09
C ASP A 194 -15.57 -1.06 11.28
N ASN A 195 -14.37 -1.05 11.86
CA ASN A 195 -13.94 -1.85 13.01
C ASN A 195 -14.13 -3.36 12.78
N THR A 196 -13.91 -3.82 11.56
CA THR A 196 -14.17 -5.20 11.13
C THR A 196 -12.87 -5.91 10.83
N TYR A 197 -12.66 -7.04 11.48
CA TYR A 197 -11.46 -7.87 11.38
C TYR A 197 -11.82 -9.20 10.72
N VAL A 198 -11.38 -9.39 9.48
CA VAL A 198 -11.53 -10.65 8.75
C VAL A 198 -10.49 -11.64 9.26
N THR A 199 -10.92 -12.83 9.66
CA THR A 199 -10.06 -13.89 10.21
C THR A 199 -9.94 -15.10 9.29
N SER A 200 -10.87 -15.30 8.38
CA SER A 200 -10.86 -16.41 7.42
C SER A 200 -11.56 -16.03 6.12
N VAL A 201 -10.97 -16.42 5.00
CA VAL A 201 -11.57 -16.38 3.66
C VAL A 201 -11.33 -17.72 3.00
N GLN A 202 -12.40 -18.43 2.68
CA GLN A 202 -12.33 -19.78 2.12
C GLN A 202 -13.30 -19.95 0.96
N LYS A 203 -12.86 -20.66 -0.08
CA LYS A 203 -13.73 -21.07 -1.18
C LYS A 203 -14.48 -22.32 -0.77
N LEU A 204 -15.79 -22.29 -0.91
CA LEU A 204 -16.63 -23.44 -0.64
C LEU A 204 -16.68 -24.34 -1.88
N SER A 205 -16.27 -25.60 -1.72
CA SER A 205 -16.51 -26.64 -2.73
C SER A 205 -17.98 -26.98 -2.71
N ARG A 206 -18.67 -26.94 -3.85
CA ARG A 206 -19.99 -27.57 -3.96
C ARG A 206 -19.80 -29.07 -3.75
N GLY A 207 -20.17 -29.59 -2.58
CA GLY A 207 -20.20 -31.01 -2.34
C GLY A 207 -21.08 -31.67 -3.39
N HIS A 208 -20.61 -32.75 -3.99
CA HIS A 208 -21.49 -33.72 -4.65
C HIS A 208 -22.43 -34.23 -3.57
N GLU A 209 -23.66 -33.75 -3.55
CA GLU A 209 -24.75 -34.43 -2.88
C GLU A 209 -25.02 -35.70 -3.68
N GLY A 210 -24.59 -36.84 -3.16
CA GLY A 210 -24.92 -38.11 -3.73
C GLY A 210 -23.88 -39.21 -3.58
N GLU A 211 -23.45 -39.52 -2.36
CA GLU A 211 -23.02 -40.88 -2.07
C GLU A 211 -23.74 -41.37 -0.82
N GLY A 212 -24.68 -42.28 -1.09
CA GLY A 212 -25.51 -42.94 -0.09
C GLY A 212 -24.67 -43.73 0.92
N LEU A 213 -25.12 -43.70 2.14
CA LEU A 213 -24.73 -44.62 3.19
C LEU A 213 -24.96 -46.06 2.71
N GLU A 214 -23.93 -46.77 2.31
CA GLU A 214 -23.96 -48.23 2.34
C GLU A 214 -23.19 -48.75 3.56
N THR A 215 -23.94 -49.24 4.49
CA THR A 215 -23.48 -50.01 5.67
C THR A 215 -23.27 -51.45 5.29
N GLY A 216 -22.07 -51.99 5.67
CA GLY A 216 -21.88 -53.40 6.00
C GLY A 216 -21.02 -54.21 5.05
N PRO A 217 -20.60 -55.44 5.47
CA PRO A 217 -19.78 -55.68 6.65
C PRO A 217 -18.41 -56.31 6.30
N GLU A 218 -17.60 -56.51 7.32
CA GLU A 218 -16.28 -57.15 7.34
C GLU A 218 -16.23 -58.54 6.67
N GLY A 219 -15.14 -58.79 5.94
CA GLY A 219 -14.81 -60.14 5.49
C GLY A 219 -13.36 -60.19 4.98
N GLY A 220 -12.47 -60.78 5.76
CA GLY A 220 -11.06 -60.94 5.47
C GLY A 220 -10.77 -61.92 4.33
N GLY A 221 -9.55 -61.88 3.82
CA GLY A 221 -9.01 -62.88 2.88
C GLY A 221 -7.73 -62.47 2.18
N ASP A 222 -6.72 -63.03 2.63
CA ASP A 222 -5.33 -63.18 2.28
C ASP A 222 -5.06 -63.49 0.78
N GLY A 223 -3.87 -63.05 0.25
CA GLY A 223 -3.17 -63.88 -0.73
C GLY A 223 -2.76 -63.27 -2.08
N GLY A 224 -1.50 -63.04 -2.28
CA GLY A 224 -0.81 -63.49 -3.49
C GLY A 224 -0.44 -62.50 -4.56
N GLY A 225 0.85 -62.33 -4.74
CA GLY A 225 1.63 -61.58 -5.67
C GLY A 225 1.44 -61.80 -7.18
N GLY A 226 2.06 -60.97 -7.96
CA GLY A 226 2.20 -61.13 -9.40
C GLY A 226 2.78 -59.90 -10.08
N GLU A 227 4.06 -59.95 -10.38
CA GLU A 227 4.79 -59.00 -11.25
C GLU A 227 4.27 -59.11 -12.70
N GLY A 228 4.34 -58.01 -13.44
CA GLY A 228 4.08 -58.02 -14.88
C GLY A 228 4.33 -56.67 -15.53
N GLU A 229 5.39 -56.65 -16.31
CA GLU A 229 5.95 -55.49 -17.07
C GLU A 229 5.10 -55.02 -18.25
N LYS A 230 5.38 -53.75 -18.59
CA LYS A 230 5.43 -53.09 -19.93
C LYS A 230 4.20 -52.87 -20.78
N GLY A 231 4.07 -51.67 -21.24
CA GLY A 231 3.40 -51.31 -22.46
C GLY A 231 2.99 -49.82 -22.56
N GLY A 232 3.87 -48.98 -23.11
CA GLY A 232 3.52 -47.60 -23.42
C GLY A 232 2.56 -47.50 -24.60
N TYR A 233 1.69 -46.49 -24.57
CA TYR A 233 1.11 -45.87 -25.75
C TYR A 233 0.88 -44.37 -25.45
N GLU A 234 1.49 -43.54 -26.28
CA GLU A 234 1.19 -42.13 -26.43
C GLU A 234 -0.26 -41.95 -26.91
N GLY A 235 -1.03 -41.16 -26.23
CA GLY A 235 -2.37 -40.75 -26.61
C GLY A 235 -2.53 -39.26 -26.42
N ARG A 236 -2.65 -38.55 -27.54
CA ARG A 236 -2.87 -37.13 -27.74
C ARG A 236 -3.87 -36.51 -26.77
N GLY A 237 -3.55 -35.29 -26.37
CA GLY A 237 -4.38 -34.36 -25.57
C GLY A 237 -5.77 -34.17 -26.15
N GLY A 238 -6.71 -34.30 -25.29
CA GLY A 238 -8.06 -33.77 -25.44
C GLY A 238 -8.17 -32.63 -24.42
N GLU A 239 -8.21 -31.40 -24.89
CA GLU A 239 -8.65 -30.26 -24.09
C GLU A 239 -10.11 -30.54 -23.70
N SER A 240 -10.34 -30.93 -22.46
CA SER A 240 -11.67 -30.89 -21.88
C SER A 240 -12.00 -29.42 -21.59
N VAL A 241 -12.74 -28.81 -22.49
CA VAL A 241 -13.45 -27.55 -22.25
C VAL A 241 -14.45 -27.83 -21.14
N ASP A 242 -14.07 -27.52 -19.91
CA ASP A 242 -14.96 -27.51 -18.77
C ASP A 242 -15.95 -26.33 -18.90
N SER A 243 -17.08 -26.59 -19.57
CA SER A 243 -18.20 -25.68 -19.73
C SER A 243 -19.17 -25.78 -18.55
N GLY A 244 -18.64 -25.84 -17.33
CA GLY A 244 -19.39 -25.81 -16.10
C GLY A 244 -19.29 -24.43 -15.43
N GLY A 245 -20.11 -23.44 -15.86
CA GLY A 245 -20.23 -22.11 -15.22
C GLY A 245 -20.82 -22.18 -13.82
N GLY A 246 -20.20 -22.91 -12.91
CA GLY A 246 -20.53 -22.92 -11.50
C GLY A 246 -20.01 -21.66 -10.82
N SER A 247 -20.88 -20.75 -10.37
CA SER A 247 -20.54 -19.62 -9.53
C SER A 247 -19.71 -20.07 -8.33
N SER A 248 -18.49 -19.53 -8.17
CA SER A 248 -17.69 -19.75 -6.97
C SER A 248 -18.41 -19.14 -5.76
N LEU A 249 -18.47 -19.86 -4.66
CA LEU A 249 -19.01 -19.33 -3.40
C LEU A 249 -17.87 -19.22 -2.40
N TRP A 250 -17.73 -18.03 -1.82
CA TRP A 250 -16.73 -17.71 -0.82
C TRP A 250 -17.37 -17.49 0.53
N GLU A 251 -16.76 -18.04 1.57
CA GLU A 251 -17.09 -17.77 2.96
C GLU A 251 -16.06 -16.78 3.53
N VAL A 252 -16.56 -15.68 4.12
CA VAL A 252 -15.76 -14.65 4.78
C VAL A 252 -16.17 -14.57 6.24
N ARG A 253 -15.29 -14.96 7.15
CA ARG A 253 -15.51 -14.92 8.60
C ARG A 253 -14.65 -13.88 9.28
N GLY A 254 -15.14 -13.38 10.41
CA GLY A 254 -14.40 -12.42 11.22
C GLY A 254 -15.21 -11.98 12.42
N TYR A 255 -14.81 -10.83 12.98
CA TYR A 255 -15.55 -10.17 14.04
C TYR A 255 -15.56 -8.64 13.83
N GLN A 256 -16.62 -8.01 14.31
CA GLN A 256 -16.72 -6.55 14.40
C GLN A 256 -16.51 -6.14 15.86
N GLN A 257 -15.59 -5.20 16.08
CA GLN A 257 -15.37 -4.60 17.40
C GLN A 257 -16.40 -3.49 17.63
N VAL A 258 -17.21 -3.64 18.65
CA VAL A 258 -18.19 -2.65 19.12
C VAL A 258 -17.73 -1.98 20.40
N GLU A 259 -18.51 -1.00 20.91
CA GLU A 259 -18.15 -0.27 22.13
C GLU A 259 -17.86 -1.22 23.29
N GLY A 260 -16.82 -0.91 24.09
CA GLY A 260 -16.46 -1.66 25.29
C GLY A 260 -15.72 -2.98 25.06
N ASP A 261 -14.94 -3.10 23.98
CA ASP A 261 -14.12 -4.30 23.68
C ASP A 261 -14.93 -5.57 23.36
N THR A 262 -16.22 -5.41 23.05
CA THR A 262 -17.08 -6.53 22.63
C THR A 262 -16.80 -6.88 21.19
N HIS A 263 -16.54 -8.16 20.93
CA HIS A 263 -16.33 -8.71 19.59
C HIS A 263 -17.60 -9.45 19.14
N VAL A 264 -18.24 -8.97 18.08
CA VAL A 264 -19.40 -9.61 17.47
C VAL A 264 -18.92 -10.41 16.26
N PRO A 265 -18.98 -11.75 16.28
CA PRO A 265 -18.57 -12.58 15.16
C PRO A 265 -19.52 -12.40 13.98
N PHE A 266 -19.03 -12.62 12.76
CA PHE A 266 -19.83 -12.65 11.55
C PHE A 266 -19.37 -13.74 10.58
N CYS A 267 -20.29 -14.17 9.73
CA CYS A 267 -20.04 -15.04 8.59
C CYS A 267 -20.83 -14.50 7.39
N LEU A 268 -20.13 -14.17 6.31
CA LEU A 268 -20.71 -13.67 5.05
C LEU A 268 -20.40 -14.65 3.94
N PHE A 269 -21.34 -14.75 2.99
CA PHE A 269 -21.15 -15.50 1.77
C PHE A 269 -21.11 -14.55 0.58
N ALA A 270 -20.16 -14.76 -0.34
CA ALA A 270 -19.95 -13.90 -1.48
C ALA A 270 -19.65 -14.71 -2.75
N GLU A 271 -20.13 -14.22 -3.89
CA GLU A 271 -19.75 -14.76 -5.20
C GLU A 271 -18.30 -14.35 -5.57
N ASN A 272 -17.93 -13.14 -5.16
CA ASN A 272 -16.62 -12.59 -5.44
C ASN A 272 -16.03 -11.90 -4.19
N VAL A 273 -14.74 -12.12 -3.94
CA VAL A 273 -13.99 -11.46 -2.88
C VAL A 273 -12.87 -10.63 -3.49
N VAL A 274 -12.70 -9.40 -3.01
CA VAL A 274 -11.64 -8.50 -3.47
C VAL A 274 -10.67 -8.19 -2.34
N LEU A 275 -9.40 -8.50 -2.53
CA LEU A 275 -8.31 -8.17 -1.63
C LEU A 275 -7.79 -6.75 -1.91
N ALA A 276 -8.13 -5.81 -1.04
CA ALA A 276 -7.71 -4.40 -1.10
C ALA A 276 -6.99 -3.97 0.19
N THR A 277 -6.33 -4.94 0.87
CA THR A 277 -5.75 -4.78 2.22
C THR A 277 -4.46 -3.96 2.26
N GLY A 278 -3.85 -3.69 1.11
CA GLY A 278 -2.58 -2.96 1.07
C GLY A 278 -1.39 -3.82 1.52
N ALA A 279 -0.30 -3.16 1.93
CA ALA A 279 0.97 -3.82 2.23
C ALA A 279 1.70 -3.23 3.44
N SER A 280 1.02 -2.46 4.27
CA SER A 280 1.66 -1.72 5.37
C SER A 280 1.31 -2.28 6.76
N ASP A 281 0.66 -3.44 6.83
CA ASP A 281 0.08 -3.95 8.06
C ASP A 281 1.09 -4.60 9.01
N SER A 282 2.11 -5.24 8.47
CA SER A 282 3.09 -5.98 9.28
C SER A 282 4.50 -5.43 9.05
N PRO A 283 5.20 -4.99 10.09
CA PRO A 283 6.59 -4.56 9.94
C PRO A 283 7.47 -5.75 9.57
N ALA A 284 8.44 -5.51 8.69
CA ALA A 284 9.47 -6.48 8.38
C ALA A 284 10.39 -6.68 9.60
N ARG A 285 10.79 -7.93 9.83
CA ARG A 285 11.65 -8.33 10.94
C ARG A 285 13.07 -8.55 10.48
N LEU A 286 14.02 -8.25 11.36
CA LEU A 286 15.45 -8.52 11.13
C LEU A 286 15.74 -10.02 11.19
N GLY A 287 15.00 -10.76 12.02
CA GLY A 287 15.20 -12.18 12.26
C GLY A 287 16.44 -12.47 13.09
N VAL A 288 16.83 -11.55 13.98
CA VAL A 288 18.02 -11.66 14.84
C VAL A 288 17.63 -11.95 16.28
N GLU A 289 18.56 -12.55 17.04
CA GLU A 289 18.38 -12.80 18.46
C GLU A 289 18.11 -11.50 19.23
N GLY A 290 17.11 -11.52 20.11
CA GLY A 290 16.72 -10.39 20.93
C GLY A 290 15.84 -9.34 20.24
N GLU A 291 15.36 -9.57 19.03
CA GLU A 291 14.46 -8.62 18.33
C GLU A 291 13.13 -8.40 19.06
N GLU A 292 12.71 -9.33 19.93
CA GLU A 292 11.50 -9.25 20.75
C GLU A 292 11.71 -8.54 22.10
N LEU A 293 12.89 -7.99 22.36
CA LEU A 293 13.17 -7.28 23.61
C LEU A 293 12.38 -5.95 23.66
N PRO A 294 11.96 -5.50 24.84
CA PRO A 294 11.01 -4.38 25.02
C PRO A 294 11.52 -3.01 24.57
N PHE A 295 12.80 -2.87 24.27
CA PHE A 295 13.38 -1.63 23.74
C PHE A 295 13.54 -1.64 22.20
N VAL A 296 13.12 -2.73 21.51
CA VAL A 296 13.16 -2.89 20.05
C VAL A 296 11.76 -2.62 19.47
N PHE A 297 11.66 -1.61 18.64
CA PHE A 297 10.40 -1.15 18.04
C PHE A 297 10.50 -1.17 16.51
N HIS A 298 9.34 -1.16 15.85
CA HIS A 298 9.23 -1.25 14.39
C HIS A 298 8.37 -0.12 13.80
N SER A 299 8.03 0.88 14.60
CA SER A 299 7.25 2.04 14.19
C SER A 299 7.90 3.34 14.64
N ILE A 300 7.87 4.36 13.78
CA ILE A 300 8.34 5.70 14.14
C ILE A 300 7.47 6.34 15.22
N SER A 301 6.18 5.95 15.32
CA SER A 301 5.27 6.45 16.35
C SER A 301 5.77 6.18 17.77
N ASP A 302 6.48 5.07 17.96
CA ASP A 302 7.07 4.73 19.26
C ASP A 302 8.16 5.72 19.68
N LEU A 303 8.95 6.21 18.71
CA LEU A 303 9.92 7.28 18.96
C LEU A 303 9.21 8.58 19.37
N GLY A 304 8.20 8.99 18.61
CA GLY A 304 7.40 10.18 18.92
C GLY A 304 6.76 10.11 20.29
N LEU A 305 6.24 8.95 20.67
CA LEU A 305 5.68 8.71 22.00
C LEU A 305 6.76 8.80 23.10
N ALA A 306 7.93 8.19 22.90
CA ALA A 306 9.03 8.25 23.85
C ALA A 306 9.57 9.68 24.06
N VAL A 307 9.64 10.47 22.98
CA VAL A 307 10.01 11.89 23.05
C VAL A 307 8.95 12.71 23.77
N SER A 308 7.67 12.54 23.42
CA SER A 308 6.58 13.29 24.06
C SER A 308 6.43 12.98 25.57
N GLN A 309 6.78 11.77 25.99
CA GLN A 309 6.82 11.33 27.38
C GLN A 309 8.12 11.69 28.10
N GLN A 310 9.03 12.41 27.45
CA GLN A 310 10.34 12.78 28.00
C GLN A 310 11.21 11.59 28.45
N ARG A 311 10.99 10.42 27.85
CA ARG A 311 11.81 9.21 28.12
C ARG A 311 13.14 9.23 27.36
N LEU A 312 13.24 10.05 26.32
CA LEU A 312 14.44 10.27 25.50
C LEU A 312 14.76 11.77 25.41
N GLY A 313 16.03 12.10 25.45
CA GLY A 313 16.54 13.47 25.39
C GLY A 313 18.04 13.52 25.04
N PRO A 314 18.66 14.72 25.10
CA PRO A 314 20.06 14.91 24.74
C PRO A 314 21.07 14.07 25.54
N ASP A 315 20.74 13.78 26.81
CA ASP A 315 21.62 13.01 27.71
C ASP A 315 21.33 11.50 27.69
N SER A 316 20.42 11.03 26.84
CA SER A 316 20.11 9.61 26.69
C SER A 316 21.23 8.86 25.96
N ASP A 317 21.37 7.56 26.25
CA ASP A 317 22.12 6.68 25.34
C ASP A 317 21.51 6.79 23.92
N PRO A 318 22.32 6.62 22.86
CA PRO A 318 21.83 6.83 21.50
C PRO A 318 20.66 5.92 21.11
N VAL A 319 19.78 6.44 20.25
CA VAL A 319 18.76 5.64 19.57
C VAL A 319 19.41 4.97 18.35
N LEU A 320 19.25 3.66 18.23
CA LEU A 320 19.67 2.91 17.05
C LEU A 320 18.55 2.90 16.00
N ILE A 321 18.81 3.42 14.83
CA ILE A 321 17.91 3.39 13.68
C ILE A 321 18.46 2.44 12.63
N VAL A 322 17.66 1.42 12.26
CA VAL A 322 18.05 0.41 11.27
C VAL A 322 17.22 0.57 10.00
N GLY A 323 17.88 0.80 8.87
CA GLY A 323 17.25 0.92 7.56
C GLY A 323 17.75 2.12 6.76
N ALA A 324 17.59 2.07 5.42
CA ALA A 324 17.97 3.15 4.49
C ALA A 324 16.75 3.65 3.69
N GLY A 325 15.55 3.49 4.23
CA GLY A 325 14.30 3.95 3.64
C GLY A 325 13.86 5.30 4.20
N LEU A 326 12.71 5.80 3.71
CA LEU A 326 12.16 7.09 4.12
C LEU A 326 11.73 7.10 5.59
N SER A 327 11.15 6.00 6.09
CA SER A 327 10.78 5.92 7.52
C SER A 327 12.00 6.01 8.44
N ALA A 328 13.16 5.45 8.03
CA ALA A 328 14.40 5.61 8.79
C ALA A 328 14.89 7.07 8.73
N ALA A 329 14.75 7.73 7.58
CA ALA A 329 15.08 9.16 7.46
C ALA A 329 14.17 10.05 8.32
N ASP A 330 12.87 9.77 8.36
CA ASP A 330 11.93 10.48 9.23
C ASP A 330 12.28 10.29 10.71
N ALA A 331 12.69 9.07 11.11
CA ALA A 331 13.15 8.79 12.46
C ALA A 331 14.44 9.54 12.81
N VAL A 332 15.41 9.62 11.88
CA VAL A 332 16.64 10.43 12.04
C VAL A 332 16.29 11.90 12.23
N LEU A 333 15.40 12.45 11.39
CA LEU A 333 14.95 13.85 11.50
C LEU A 333 14.25 14.13 12.83
N CYS A 334 13.40 13.22 13.27
CA CYS A 334 12.69 13.31 14.56
C CYS A 334 13.68 13.30 15.74
N ALA A 335 14.62 12.35 15.77
CA ALA A 335 15.62 12.27 16.82
C ALA A 335 16.55 13.51 16.84
N CYS A 336 17.05 13.93 15.68
CA CYS A 336 17.89 15.11 15.55
C CYS A 336 17.19 16.41 15.99
N SER A 337 15.89 16.56 15.69
CA SER A 337 15.11 17.74 16.12
C SER A 337 14.92 17.82 17.64
N SER A 338 15.02 16.67 18.30
CA SER A 338 14.93 16.55 19.76
C SER A 338 16.32 16.45 20.43
N SER A 339 17.40 16.68 19.66
CA SER A 339 18.80 16.56 20.11
C SER A 339 19.15 15.22 20.73
N ILE A 340 18.52 14.13 20.24
CA ILE A 340 18.77 12.77 20.69
C ILE A 340 19.91 12.19 19.87
N PRO A 341 20.94 11.57 20.51
CA PRO A 341 22.03 10.92 19.77
C PRO A 341 21.52 9.75 18.93
N VAL A 342 22.07 9.59 17.70
CA VAL A 342 21.62 8.60 16.72
C VAL A 342 22.77 7.72 16.23
N LEU A 343 22.57 6.40 16.28
CA LEU A 343 23.35 5.43 15.54
C LEU A 343 22.50 4.93 14.36
N HIS A 344 22.93 5.16 13.13
CA HIS A 344 22.16 4.82 11.93
C HIS A 344 22.82 3.68 11.17
N VAL A 345 22.21 2.49 11.17
CA VAL A 345 22.77 1.25 10.60
C VAL A 345 22.00 0.85 9.34
N PHE A 346 22.69 0.60 8.25
CA PHE A 346 22.08 0.15 7.00
C PHE A 346 23.05 -0.67 6.14
N ARG A 347 22.50 -1.65 5.40
CA ARG A 347 23.25 -2.62 4.61
C ARG A 347 23.80 -2.07 3.28
N LYS A 348 23.15 -1.01 2.75
CA LYS A 348 23.51 -0.43 1.46
C LYS A 348 24.74 0.46 1.58
N HIS A 349 25.51 0.54 0.49
CA HIS A 349 26.53 1.57 0.33
C HIS A 349 25.85 2.90 0.00
N THR A 350 26.43 4.03 0.41
CA THR A 350 25.85 5.36 0.13
C THR A 350 25.86 5.72 -1.36
N ASP A 351 26.68 5.03 -2.17
CA ASP A 351 26.73 5.23 -3.61
C ASP A 351 25.79 4.34 -4.42
N ASP A 352 25.07 3.41 -3.76
CA ASP A 352 24.09 2.56 -4.44
C ASP A 352 23.05 3.39 -5.18
N GLN A 353 22.82 3.05 -6.45
CA GLN A 353 21.89 3.81 -7.32
C GLN A 353 20.43 3.59 -6.95
N ASP A 354 20.12 2.49 -6.31
CA ASP A 354 18.77 2.13 -5.87
C ASP A 354 18.37 2.74 -4.51
N LEU A 355 19.21 3.59 -3.89
CA LEU A 355 18.82 4.39 -2.73
C LEU A 355 17.71 5.35 -3.11
N ILE A 356 16.62 5.30 -2.35
CA ILE A 356 15.42 6.13 -2.60
C ILE A 356 15.73 7.62 -2.67
N PHE A 357 16.71 8.09 -1.90
CA PHE A 357 17.11 9.50 -1.86
C PHE A 357 17.62 10.02 -3.22
N LYS A 358 18.27 9.17 -4.02
CA LYS A 358 18.76 9.52 -5.36
C LYS A 358 17.65 9.66 -6.39
N GLN A 359 16.48 9.09 -6.11
CA GLN A 359 15.32 9.14 -6.99
C GLN A 359 14.40 10.33 -6.68
N LEU A 360 14.62 11.01 -5.55
CA LEU A 360 13.81 12.14 -5.11
C LEU A 360 14.44 13.46 -5.54
N PRO A 361 13.72 14.37 -6.24
CA PRO A 361 14.23 15.71 -6.57
C PRO A 361 14.54 16.52 -5.30
N LYS A 362 15.76 17.06 -5.21
CA LYS A 362 16.24 17.80 -4.03
C LYS A 362 15.38 19.03 -3.69
N THR A 363 14.83 19.68 -4.72
CA THR A 363 13.98 20.87 -4.56
C THR A 363 12.63 20.58 -3.91
N VAL A 364 12.14 19.33 -4.05
CA VAL A 364 10.84 18.90 -3.49
C VAL A 364 11.01 18.21 -2.14
N TYR A 365 12.16 17.56 -1.90
CA TYR A 365 12.42 16.75 -0.72
C TYR A 365 13.74 17.14 -0.03
N PRO A 366 13.95 18.41 0.31
CA PRO A 366 15.21 18.87 0.89
C PRO A 366 15.55 18.20 2.23
N GLU A 367 14.52 17.83 3.02
CA GLU A 367 14.67 17.15 4.31
C GLU A 367 15.31 15.77 4.17
N TYR A 368 14.92 15.00 3.17
CA TYR A 368 15.48 13.67 2.92
C TYR A 368 16.91 13.76 2.35
N HIS A 369 17.18 14.76 1.53
CA HIS A 369 18.54 15.01 1.06
C HIS A 369 19.49 15.44 2.19
N LYS A 370 18.98 16.16 3.20
CA LYS A 370 19.77 16.46 4.40
C LYS A 370 20.20 15.18 5.12
N VAL A 371 19.30 14.22 5.32
CA VAL A 371 19.64 12.92 5.91
C VAL A 371 20.64 12.18 5.02
N PHE A 372 20.46 12.18 3.71
CA PHE A 372 21.37 11.54 2.79
C PHE A 372 22.77 12.16 2.83
N ASP A 373 22.89 13.48 2.94
CA ASP A 373 24.16 14.16 3.12
C ASP A 373 24.83 13.77 4.46
N MET A 374 24.05 13.60 5.55
CA MET A 374 24.54 13.07 6.84
C MET A 374 25.05 11.63 6.72
N MET A 375 24.34 10.76 5.98
CA MET A 375 24.76 9.38 5.73
C MET A 375 26.10 9.30 4.99
N ARG A 376 26.41 10.27 4.11
CA ARG A 376 27.63 10.33 3.31
C ARG A 376 28.82 10.99 4.04
N SER A 377 28.57 12.00 4.86
CA SER A 377 29.63 12.84 5.43
C SER A 377 30.59 12.08 6.33
N GLN A 378 30.19 10.95 6.90
CA GLN A 378 31.02 10.15 7.80
C GLN A 378 31.78 8.99 7.13
N THR A 379 31.51 8.72 5.84
CA THR A 379 32.28 7.72 5.08
C THR A 379 33.69 8.18 4.73
N HIS A 380 34.00 9.46 4.90
CA HIS A 380 35.30 10.04 4.55
C HIS A 380 36.26 10.27 5.73
N SER A 381 35.88 9.96 6.96
CA SER A 381 36.76 10.07 8.13
C SER A 381 37.50 8.77 8.42
N THR A 382 38.55 8.48 7.65
CA THR A 382 39.65 7.62 8.11
C THR A 382 40.45 8.39 9.14
N PRO A 383 40.83 7.79 10.29
CA PRO A 383 41.66 8.50 11.28
C PRO A 383 43.10 8.54 10.79
N HIS A 384 43.52 9.68 10.28
CA HIS A 384 44.92 9.99 10.11
C HIS A 384 45.35 11.10 11.07
N SER A 385 46.22 10.66 12.02
CA SER A 385 47.31 11.39 12.68
C SER A 385 47.08 12.84 13.19
N THR A 386 47.35 12.97 14.49
CA THR A 386 47.59 14.19 15.30
C THR A 386 48.15 15.39 14.54
N PRO A 387 47.59 16.59 14.76
CA PRO A 387 48.19 17.80 14.23
C PRO A 387 49.20 18.42 15.19
N HIS A 388 50.41 18.59 14.69
CA HIS A 388 51.37 19.51 15.25
C HIS A 388 50.88 20.98 15.04
N ARG A 389 50.85 21.71 16.13
CA ARG A 389 50.54 23.15 16.19
C ARG A 389 51.71 23.98 15.71
N THR A 390 51.54 24.93 14.81
CA THR A 390 52.31 26.21 14.74
C THR A 390 51.43 27.32 14.17
N PRO A 391 51.62 28.58 14.63
CA PRO A 391 50.70 29.69 14.43
C PRO A 391 51.23 30.75 13.44
N HIS A 392 50.34 31.72 13.09
CA HIS A 392 50.50 33.03 12.41
C HIS A 392 50.08 33.08 10.94
N SER A 393 49.12 33.88 10.59
CA SER A 393 49.12 35.34 10.44
C SER A 393 47.79 35.84 9.82
N THR A 394 47.45 37.06 10.15
CA THR A 394 46.27 37.90 9.90
C THR A 394 46.18 38.50 8.47
N PRO A 395 45.24 39.43 8.16
CA PRO A 395 44.16 39.22 7.20
C PRO A 395 44.21 40.14 5.99
N SER A 396 43.40 39.93 4.98
CA SER A 396 43.05 40.98 4.01
C SER A 396 41.61 40.84 3.51
N THR A 397 40.91 41.94 3.67
CA THR A 397 39.58 42.30 3.23
C THR A 397 39.47 42.45 1.72
N THR A 398 38.42 41.95 1.09
CA THR A 398 37.70 42.64 0.01
C THR A 398 36.27 42.16 -0.07
N GLY A 399 35.32 43.10 -0.01
CA GLY A 399 33.88 42.82 -0.06
C GLY A 399 33.35 42.74 -1.49
N SER A 400 32.27 42.05 -1.65
CA SER A 400 31.27 42.34 -2.67
C SER A 400 29.89 41.91 -2.20
N ALA A 401 28.94 42.82 -2.34
CA ALA A 401 27.54 42.70 -1.92
C ALA A 401 26.73 41.80 -2.88
N GLN A 402 25.94 40.92 -2.34
CA GLN A 402 24.82 40.31 -3.05
C GLN A 402 23.56 40.38 -2.20
N GLY A 403 22.44 40.73 -2.85
CA GLY A 403 21.14 41.04 -2.28
C GLY A 403 20.38 39.84 -1.66
N PRO A 404 19.27 40.12 -1.00
CA PRO A 404 18.63 39.14 -0.09
C PRO A 404 17.85 38.04 -0.83
N GLN A 405 18.13 36.81 -0.48
CA GLN A 405 17.28 35.64 -0.80
C GLN A 405 16.23 35.42 0.28
N PRO A 406 15.05 34.90 -0.07
CA PRO A 406 13.95 34.68 0.89
C PRO A 406 14.21 33.49 1.83
N PRO A 407 13.61 33.48 3.03
CA PRO A 407 13.91 32.51 4.09
C PRO A 407 13.43 31.10 3.75
N SER A 408 14.29 30.12 3.97
CA SER A 408 14.02 28.70 3.81
C SER A 408 13.09 28.17 4.91
N LEU A 409 11.97 27.55 4.50
CA LEU A 409 10.95 26.89 5.32
C LEU A 409 11.41 25.49 5.80
N ALA A 410 12.53 25.40 6.52
CA ALA A 410 13.03 24.11 7.00
C ALA A 410 12.69 23.79 8.47
N SER A 411 11.83 24.58 9.12
CA SER A 411 11.62 24.49 10.59
C SER A 411 10.25 24.00 11.04
N SER A 412 9.40 23.43 10.16
CA SER A 412 7.98 23.20 10.50
C SER A 412 7.56 21.75 10.76
N VAL A 413 8.38 20.75 10.47
CA VAL A 413 7.90 19.37 10.44
C VAL A 413 7.87 18.69 11.83
N CYS A 414 8.75 19.09 12.74
CA CYS A 414 8.79 18.50 14.09
C CYS A 414 8.21 19.37 15.22
N ALA A 415 7.97 20.65 14.98
CA ALA A 415 7.52 21.59 16.02
C ALA A 415 6.05 21.40 16.47
N LYS A 416 5.28 20.53 15.81
CA LYS A 416 3.86 20.27 16.15
C LYS A 416 3.63 19.10 17.10
N MET A 417 4.63 18.29 17.40
CA MET A 417 4.49 17.19 18.37
C MET A 417 4.60 17.66 19.83
N CYS A 418 5.12 18.86 20.09
CA CYS A 418 5.15 19.45 21.42
C CYS A 418 4.14 20.60 21.52
N SER A 419 3.11 20.43 22.30
CA SER A 419 2.04 21.42 22.55
C SER A 419 2.46 22.57 23.48
N LYS A 420 3.61 23.20 23.26
CA LYS A 420 3.96 24.52 23.83
C LYS A 420 4.88 25.28 22.88
N PRO A 421 4.63 26.57 22.59
CA PRO A 421 5.51 27.37 21.76
C PRO A 421 6.78 27.73 22.56
N LEU A 422 7.92 27.23 22.14
CA LEU A 422 9.21 27.78 22.52
C LEU A 422 9.49 28.99 21.64
N HIS A 423 9.73 30.13 22.29
CA HIS A 423 10.18 31.36 21.65
C HIS A 423 11.45 31.11 20.82
N ALA A 424 11.37 31.40 19.54
CA ALA A 424 12.50 31.37 18.64
C ALA A 424 13.46 32.52 18.94
N PRO A 425 14.78 32.29 19.05
CA PRO A 425 15.75 33.34 18.87
C PRO A 425 16.00 33.60 17.39
N THR A 426 15.87 34.86 17.04
CA THR A 426 16.15 35.44 15.72
C THR A 426 17.66 35.36 15.38
N ASN A 427 17.92 35.03 14.09
CA ASN A 427 19.18 35.21 13.37
C ASN A 427 20.34 34.26 13.71
N MET A 428 20.50 33.25 12.81
CA MET A 428 21.80 32.99 12.17
C MET A 428 21.60 32.03 10.98
N VAL A 429 22.01 32.47 9.80
CA VAL A 429 22.28 31.65 8.62
C VAL A 429 23.71 31.13 8.76
N PRO A 430 23.97 29.84 8.72
CA PRO A 430 25.30 29.33 8.42
C PRO A 430 25.34 28.69 7.04
N SER A 431 26.20 29.22 6.23
CA SER A 431 26.79 28.58 5.06
C SER A 431 27.49 27.27 5.45
N GLY A 432 27.26 26.24 4.60
CA GLY A 432 27.90 24.95 4.52
C GLY A 432 29.02 24.59 5.51
N ASP A 433 28.66 23.84 6.56
CA ASP A 433 29.65 23.06 7.29
C ASP A 433 28.97 21.79 7.86
N SER A 434 29.62 20.64 7.70
CA SER A 434 29.18 19.32 8.08
C SER A 434 29.14 19.04 9.60
N SER A 435 29.14 20.09 10.43
CA SER A 435 29.11 20.01 11.91
C SER A 435 27.71 20.16 12.51
N LEU A 436 26.63 20.08 11.71
CA LEU A 436 25.26 20.42 12.15
C LEU A 436 24.60 19.42 13.10
N PHE A 437 25.13 18.19 13.26
CA PHE A 437 24.61 17.17 14.19
C PHE A 437 25.78 16.35 14.77
N PRO A 438 26.45 16.83 15.81
CA PRO A 438 27.62 16.15 16.39
C PRO A 438 27.29 14.74 16.93
N ASP A 439 26.01 14.48 17.23
CA ASP A 439 25.55 13.25 17.88
C ASP A 439 24.95 12.22 16.89
N TYR A 440 25.14 12.40 15.58
CA TYR A 440 24.74 11.43 14.56
C TYR A 440 25.95 10.65 14.06
N THR A 441 25.85 9.31 14.11
CA THR A 441 26.86 8.38 13.57
C THR A 441 26.23 7.40 12.58
N SER A 442 26.76 7.33 11.36
CA SER A 442 26.27 6.40 10.32
C SER A 442 27.19 5.17 10.18
N PHE A 443 26.53 4.03 9.96
CA PHE A 443 27.18 2.73 9.72
C PHE A 443 26.65 2.14 8.40
N PRO A 444 27.14 2.61 7.23
CA PRO A 444 26.85 1.97 5.95
C PRO A 444 27.50 0.59 5.88
N GLU A 445 26.93 -0.33 5.09
CA GLU A 445 27.42 -1.69 4.90
C GLU A 445 27.52 -2.51 6.20
N HIS A 446 26.73 -2.12 7.22
CA HIS A 446 26.62 -2.85 8.48
C HIS A 446 25.24 -3.50 8.61
N CYS A 447 25.18 -4.62 9.33
CA CYS A 447 23.94 -5.26 9.74
C CYS A 447 23.93 -5.47 11.26
N VAL A 448 22.73 -5.54 11.81
CA VAL A 448 22.53 -5.94 13.21
C VAL A 448 22.68 -7.45 13.30
N VAL A 449 23.38 -7.92 14.32
CA VAL A 449 23.60 -9.34 14.62
C VAL A 449 22.71 -9.82 15.76
N SER A 450 22.62 -9.03 16.83
CA SER A 450 21.77 -9.37 17.99
C SER A 450 21.51 -8.16 18.87
N PHE A 451 20.48 -8.28 19.69
CA PHE A 451 20.17 -7.37 20.80
C PHE A 451 20.28 -8.13 22.11
N GLN A 452 20.82 -7.49 23.15
CA GLN A 452 21.05 -8.09 24.44
C GLN A 452 20.14 -7.46 25.51
N PRO A 453 19.75 -8.21 26.57
CA PRO A 453 18.86 -7.71 27.62
C PRO A 453 19.37 -6.48 28.37
N ASP A 454 20.69 -6.24 28.38
CA ASP A 454 21.34 -5.06 28.98
C ASP A 454 21.34 -3.82 28.07
N MET A 455 20.43 -3.79 27.07
CA MET A 455 20.27 -2.72 26.09
C MET A 455 21.49 -2.53 25.18
N LYS A 456 22.27 -3.58 24.95
CA LYS A 456 23.35 -3.57 23.97
C LYS A 456 22.86 -4.08 22.62
N CYS A 457 23.34 -3.44 21.57
CA CYS A 457 23.19 -3.87 20.19
C CYS A 457 24.55 -4.25 19.61
N ILE A 458 24.61 -5.42 18.98
CA ILE A 458 25.80 -5.89 18.25
C ILE A 458 25.56 -5.69 16.76
N ILE A 459 26.44 -4.93 16.12
CA ILE A 459 26.45 -4.73 14.67
C ILE A 459 27.71 -5.30 14.04
N GLN A 460 27.59 -5.75 12.81
CA GLN A 460 28.69 -6.31 12.01
C GLN A 460 28.87 -5.52 10.71
N GLY A 461 30.10 -5.17 10.40
CA GLY A 461 30.52 -4.60 9.12
C GLY A 461 32.03 -4.78 8.93
N ASN A 462 32.49 -4.91 7.68
CA ASN A 462 33.90 -5.02 7.34
C ASN A 462 34.69 -6.04 8.19
N ASN A 463 34.10 -7.22 8.42
CA ASN A 463 34.65 -8.30 9.26
C ASN A 463 34.90 -7.93 10.73
N SER A 464 34.34 -6.87 11.24
CA SER A 464 34.42 -6.44 12.64
C SER A 464 33.06 -6.41 13.31
N LEU A 465 32.99 -6.81 14.57
CA LEU A 465 31.86 -6.69 15.45
C LEU A 465 32.03 -5.44 16.32
N LYS A 466 30.96 -4.66 16.47
CA LYS A 466 30.91 -3.51 17.37
C LYS A 466 29.71 -3.65 18.28
N ALA A 467 29.86 -3.34 19.56
CA ALA A 467 28.79 -3.34 20.54
C ALA A 467 28.53 -1.91 21.02
N PHE A 468 27.26 -1.52 21.04
CA PHE A 468 26.82 -0.22 21.51
C PHE A 468 25.72 -0.37 22.54
N LYS A 469 25.77 0.42 23.59
CA LYS A 469 24.64 0.60 24.50
C LYS A 469 23.68 1.60 23.86
N VAL A 470 22.38 1.28 23.86
CA VAL A 470 21.36 2.08 23.20
C VAL A 470 20.16 2.29 24.13
N SER A 471 19.45 3.40 23.98
CA SER A 471 18.24 3.68 24.75
C SER A 471 16.98 3.08 24.10
N MET A 472 16.99 2.96 22.77
CA MET A 472 15.88 2.46 21.96
C MET A 472 16.42 1.96 20.61
N VAL A 473 15.75 0.97 20.04
CA VAL A 473 16.00 0.50 18.67
C VAL A 473 14.76 0.71 17.82
N LEU A 474 14.95 1.23 16.60
CA LEU A 474 13.92 1.34 15.57
C LEU A 474 14.34 0.54 14.34
N ALA A 475 13.75 -0.63 14.14
CA ALA A 475 13.96 -1.47 12.97
C ALA A 475 12.98 -1.08 11.86
N LEU A 476 13.38 -0.12 10.98
CA LEU A 476 12.56 0.48 9.94
C LEU A 476 12.98 -0.02 8.55
N ILE A 477 12.85 -1.32 8.33
CA ILE A 477 13.31 -2.04 7.14
C ILE A 477 12.21 -2.38 6.13
N GLY A 478 11.04 -1.78 6.30
CA GLY A 478 9.87 -1.95 5.43
C GLY A 478 8.73 -2.70 6.09
N THR A 479 7.72 -3.03 5.28
CA THR A 479 6.49 -3.70 5.71
C THR A 479 6.09 -4.79 4.73
N HIS A 480 5.25 -5.73 5.18
CA HIS A 480 4.67 -6.79 4.38
C HIS A 480 3.14 -6.77 4.46
N PRO A 481 2.45 -7.30 3.43
CA PRO A 481 1.01 -7.54 3.50
C PRO A 481 0.71 -8.54 4.62
N ASN A 482 -0.39 -8.30 5.33
CA ASN A 482 -0.91 -9.26 6.29
C ASN A 482 -2.10 -10.00 5.68
N LEU A 483 -1.88 -11.23 5.25
CA LEU A 483 -2.87 -12.10 4.60
C LEU A 483 -3.16 -13.35 5.45
N PHE A 484 -3.04 -13.26 6.78
CA PHE A 484 -3.22 -14.40 7.70
C PHE A 484 -4.58 -15.08 7.58
N PHE A 485 -5.59 -14.35 7.10
CA PHE A 485 -6.94 -14.86 6.88
C PHE A 485 -7.08 -15.77 5.64
N LEU A 486 -6.05 -15.86 4.81
CA LEU A 486 -5.95 -16.80 3.68
C LEU A 486 -5.14 -18.04 4.07
N LYS A 487 -5.48 -19.18 3.51
CA LYS A 487 -4.71 -20.42 3.68
C LYS A 487 -3.22 -20.18 3.31
N GLY A 488 -2.32 -20.56 4.21
CA GLY A 488 -0.87 -20.36 4.01
C GLY A 488 -0.49 -18.91 3.75
N GLN A 489 -1.21 -17.94 4.36
CA GLN A 489 -1.00 -16.50 4.17
C GLN A 489 -1.07 -16.05 2.70
N GLY A 490 -1.80 -16.79 1.87
CA GLY A 490 -1.98 -16.48 0.46
C GLY A 490 -0.71 -16.67 -0.41
N GLN A 491 0.33 -17.30 0.10
CA GLN A 491 1.61 -17.46 -0.61
C GLN A 491 1.45 -18.10 -1.99
N TYR A 492 0.54 -19.08 -2.11
CA TYR A 492 0.24 -19.75 -3.37
C TYR A 492 -0.29 -18.82 -4.47
N LEU A 493 -0.82 -17.64 -4.12
CA LEU A 493 -1.34 -16.64 -5.06
C LEU A 493 -0.23 -15.82 -5.74
N GLY A 494 0.98 -15.84 -5.22
CA GLY A 494 2.10 -15.06 -5.77
C GLY A 494 2.58 -15.54 -7.14
N LEU A 495 3.29 -14.68 -7.85
CA LEU A 495 4.01 -15.04 -9.08
C LEU A 495 4.95 -16.23 -8.84
N ASP A 496 5.65 -16.22 -7.70
CA ASP A 496 6.45 -17.33 -7.19
C ASP A 496 5.78 -17.89 -5.92
N PRO A 497 5.08 -19.04 -6.01
CA PRO A 497 4.36 -19.63 -4.87
C PRO A 497 5.30 -20.18 -3.77
N THR A 498 6.61 -20.19 -4.00
CA THR A 498 7.60 -20.60 -2.98
C THR A 498 8.03 -19.47 -2.07
N LYS A 499 7.67 -18.22 -2.41
CA LYS A 499 8.02 -17.01 -1.67
C LYS A 499 6.81 -16.33 -1.06
N PRO A 500 6.98 -15.62 0.06
CA PRO A 500 5.90 -14.82 0.64
C PRO A 500 5.47 -13.70 -0.32
N ILE A 501 4.21 -13.28 -0.22
CA ILE A 501 3.70 -12.15 -0.99
C ILE A 501 4.45 -10.87 -0.64
N SER A 502 4.92 -10.18 -1.67
CA SER A 502 5.65 -8.92 -1.56
C SER A 502 5.28 -7.99 -2.71
N CYS A 503 4.88 -6.78 -2.40
CA CYS A 503 4.43 -5.79 -3.39
C CYS A 503 5.48 -5.45 -4.46
N LYS A 504 6.77 -5.65 -4.16
CA LYS A 504 7.88 -5.30 -5.06
C LYS A 504 8.49 -6.51 -5.74
N GLN A 505 8.57 -7.65 -5.04
CA GLN A 505 9.35 -8.80 -5.48
C GLN A 505 8.50 -9.98 -5.88
N ASN A 506 7.34 -10.16 -5.22
CA ASN A 506 6.44 -11.27 -5.46
C ASN A 506 4.98 -10.86 -5.26
N PRO A 507 4.43 -10.01 -6.14
CA PRO A 507 3.02 -9.61 -6.08
C PRO A 507 2.10 -10.81 -6.35
N ILE A 508 0.83 -10.67 -5.99
CA ILE A 508 -0.21 -11.64 -6.34
C ILE A 508 -0.33 -11.69 -7.87
N ASP A 509 -0.34 -12.91 -8.40
CA ASP A 509 -0.50 -13.20 -9.82
C ASP A 509 -1.96 -13.01 -10.24
N ILE A 510 -2.20 -12.08 -11.17
CA ILE A 510 -3.53 -11.68 -11.62
C ILE A 510 -3.62 -11.65 -13.14
N GLN A 511 -4.82 -11.79 -13.64
CA GLN A 511 -5.17 -11.43 -15.00
C GLN A 511 -5.04 -9.91 -15.20
N PRO A 512 -4.20 -9.42 -16.13
CA PRO A 512 -3.80 -8.01 -16.19
C PRO A 512 -4.94 -7.03 -16.53
N TYR A 513 -6.05 -7.51 -17.09
CA TYR A 513 -7.19 -6.67 -17.49
C TYR A 513 -8.39 -6.77 -16.56
N THR A 514 -8.48 -7.87 -15.77
CA THR A 514 -9.60 -8.10 -14.86
C THR A 514 -9.22 -7.99 -13.39
N PHE A 515 -7.93 -8.13 -13.05
CA PHE A 515 -7.39 -8.21 -11.68
C PHE A 515 -7.90 -9.43 -10.89
N GLU A 516 -8.44 -10.44 -11.57
CA GLU A 516 -8.79 -11.72 -10.96
C GLU A 516 -7.53 -12.55 -10.75
N CYS A 517 -7.41 -13.19 -9.58
CA CYS A 517 -6.28 -14.07 -9.29
C CYS A 517 -6.27 -15.26 -10.25
N THR A 518 -5.12 -15.54 -10.88
CA THR A 518 -5.00 -16.59 -11.90
C THR A 518 -5.31 -18.00 -11.34
N LYS A 519 -5.02 -18.20 -10.05
CA LYS A 519 -5.18 -19.50 -9.37
C LYS A 519 -6.52 -19.68 -8.66
N GLU A 520 -7.30 -18.61 -8.47
CA GLU A 520 -8.54 -18.65 -7.70
C GLU A 520 -9.64 -17.81 -8.35
N PRO A 521 -10.46 -18.41 -9.24
CA PRO A 521 -11.61 -17.73 -9.83
C PRO A 521 -12.58 -17.21 -8.77
N GLY A 522 -13.05 -15.97 -8.95
CA GLY A 522 -13.89 -15.24 -7.98
C GLY A 522 -13.11 -14.52 -6.88
N LEU A 523 -11.78 -14.69 -6.82
CA LEU A 523 -10.90 -13.91 -5.96
C LEU A 523 -10.17 -12.86 -6.79
N PHE A 524 -10.18 -11.61 -6.35
CA PHE A 524 -9.53 -10.49 -7.00
C PHE A 524 -8.51 -9.85 -6.05
N ALA A 525 -7.48 -9.25 -6.60
CA ALA A 525 -6.51 -8.46 -5.82
C ALA A 525 -6.22 -7.13 -6.51
N MET A 526 -5.95 -6.07 -5.73
CA MET A 526 -5.65 -4.75 -6.27
C MET A 526 -4.73 -3.93 -5.36
N GLY A 527 -4.25 -2.81 -5.91
CA GLY A 527 -3.36 -1.89 -5.21
C GLY A 527 -1.99 -2.50 -4.92
N PRO A 528 -1.38 -2.25 -3.74
CA PRO A 528 -0.05 -2.75 -3.43
C PRO A 528 0.13 -4.26 -3.55
N LEU A 529 -0.92 -5.06 -3.36
CA LEU A 529 -0.84 -6.53 -3.48
C LEU A 529 -0.47 -7.00 -4.88
N VAL A 530 -0.74 -6.20 -5.91
CA VAL A 530 -0.44 -6.48 -7.32
C VAL A 530 0.65 -5.56 -7.88
N GLY A 531 1.40 -4.86 -7.02
CA GLY A 531 2.50 -3.99 -7.40
C GLY A 531 2.14 -2.50 -7.58
N ASP A 532 0.88 -2.11 -7.53
CA ASP A 532 0.43 -0.71 -7.64
C ASP A 532 0.54 0.01 -6.29
N ASN A 533 1.74 0.47 -5.97
CA ASN A 533 2.05 1.03 -4.63
C ASN A 533 1.64 2.50 -4.44
N PHE A 534 1.24 3.20 -5.50
CA PHE A 534 0.83 4.61 -5.43
C PHE A 534 -0.67 4.74 -5.66
N VAL A 535 -1.32 5.66 -4.93
CA VAL A 535 -2.76 5.93 -5.09
C VAL A 535 -3.12 6.27 -6.52
N ARG A 536 -2.23 6.95 -7.22
CA ARG A 536 -2.38 7.27 -8.64
C ARG A 536 -2.72 6.04 -9.50
N PHE A 537 -2.02 4.92 -9.28
CA PHE A 537 -2.15 3.71 -10.14
C PHE A 537 -3.15 2.69 -9.62
N LEU A 538 -3.37 2.58 -8.30
CA LEU A 538 -4.29 1.59 -7.73
C LEU A 538 -5.75 1.72 -8.25
N LYS A 539 -6.10 2.90 -8.81
CA LYS A 539 -7.41 3.16 -9.44
C LYS A 539 -7.67 2.25 -10.64
N GLY A 540 -6.62 1.82 -11.34
CA GLY A 540 -6.71 0.89 -12.47
C GLY A 540 -7.28 -0.47 -12.06
N GLY A 541 -6.88 -1.00 -10.91
CA GLY A 541 -7.46 -2.23 -10.36
C GLY A 541 -8.97 -2.10 -10.12
N ALA A 542 -9.44 -0.96 -9.64
CA ALA A 542 -10.86 -0.70 -9.49
C ALA A 542 -11.60 -0.71 -10.83
N LEU A 543 -11.01 -0.11 -11.88
CA LEU A 543 -11.57 -0.12 -13.24
C LEU A 543 -11.65 -1.54 -13.81
N GLY A 544 -10.56 -2.31 -13.73
CA GLY A 544 -10.49 -3.69 -14.23
C GLY A 544 -11.49 -4.61 -13.57
N ILE A 545 -11.56 -4.60 -12.24
CA ILE A 545 -12.50 -5.41 -11.45
C ILE A 545 -13.95 -5.01 -11.77
N ALA A 546 -14.27 -3.71 -11.74
CA ALA A 546 -15.63 -3.24 -12.04
C ALA A 546 -16.05 -3.62 -13.47
N SER A 547 -15.15 -3.50 -14.47
CA SER A 547 -15.41 -3.92 -15.85
C SER A 547 -15.72 -5.41 -15.93
N CYS A 548 -14.91 -6.25 -15.27
CA CYS A 548 -15.10 -7.71 -15.25
C CYS A 548 -16.46 -8.09 -14.64
N LEU A 549 -16.77 -7.56 -13.46
CA LEU A 549 -18.00 -7.89 -12.72
C LEU A 549 -19.25 -7.41 -13.47
N LEU A 550 -19.24 -6.22 -14.05
CA LEU A 550 -20.36 -5.69 -14.85
C LEU A 550 -20.61 -6.53 -16.12
N LYS A 551 -19.55 -6.96 -16.80
CA LYS A 551 -19.67 -7.83 -17.98
C LYS A 551 -20.23 -9.21 -17.61
N ARG A 552 -19.84 -9.76 -16.44
CA ARG A 552 -20.40 -11.01 -15.89
C ARG A 552 -21.88 -10.87 -15.56
N GLN A 553 -22.27 -9.82 -14.85
CA GLN A 553 -23.67 -9.56 -14.53
C GLN A 553 -24.55 -9.47 -15.78
N LYS A 554 -24.15 -8.68 -16.78
CA LYS A 554 -24.87 -8.56 -18.05
C LYS A 554 -24.99 -9.88 -18.81
N LYS A 555 -23.96 -10.76 -18.75
CA LYS A 555 -24.00 -12.09 -19.35
C LYS A 555 -25.02 -12.98 -18.66
N THR A 556 -25.07 -12.97 -17.33
CA THR A 556 -26.03 -13.73 -16.54
C THR A 556 -27.46 -13.27 -16.80
N GLU A 557 -27.71 -11.95 -16.82
CA GLU A 557 -29.03 -11.39 -17.14
C GLU A 557 -29.54 -11.82 -18.54
N LYS A 558 -28.65 -11.80 -19.55
CA LYS A 558 -29.00 -12.26 -20.90
C LYS A 558 -29.33 -13.75 -20.96
N LEU A 559 -28.63 -14.59 -20.19
CA LEU A 559 -28.91 -16.03 -20.11
C LEU A 559 -30.26 -16.32 -19.47
N ILE A 560 -30.63 -15.59 -18.43
CA ILE A 560 -31.93 -15.71 -17.76
C ILE A 560 -33.07 -15.30 -18.71
N VAL A 561 -32.91 -14.17 -19.41
CA VAL A 561 -33.94 -13.69 -20.37
C VAL A 561 -34.11 -14.65 -21.54
N ASN A 562 -33.02 -15.22 -22.07
CA ASN A 562 -33.07 -16.17 -23.19
C ASN A 562 -33.46 -17.60 -22.78
N GLY A 563 -33.22 -18.01 -21.52
CA GLY A 563 -33.59 -19.33 -20.99
C GLY A 563 -35.05 -19.42 -20.48
N GLY A 564 -35.69 -18.27 -20.20
CA GLY A 564 -37.11 -18.21 -19.76
C GLY A 564 -38.16 -18.32 -20.88
N GLY A 565 -37.75 -18.48 -22.14
CA GLY A 565 -38.65 -18.59 -23.31
C GLY A 565 -39.10 -19.99 -23.68
N GLY A 566 -38.92 -20.99 -22.81
CA GLY A 566 -39.44 -22.36 -22.98
C GLY A 566 -40.92 -22.42 -22.64
N SER A 567 -41.74 -22.33 -23.65
CA SER A 567 -43.17 -22.46 -23.76
C SER A 567 -43.76 -23.56 -22.86
N PHE A 568 -44.64 -23.17 -21.97
CA PHE A 568 -45.76 -24.07 -21.60
C PHE A 568 -46.85 -23.92 -22.69
N ILE A 569 -46.97 -24.91 -23.53
CA ILE A 569 -48.18 -25.25 -24.25
C ILE A 569 -48.62 -26.60 -23.72
#